data_8af3adbdcf1542a208a49d72d704df8f
#
_entry.id   8af3adbdcf1542a208a49d72d704df8f
#
_cell.length_a   1.000
_cell.length_b   1.000
_cell.length_c   1.000
_cell.angle_alpha   90.00
_cell.angle_beta   90.00
_cell.angle_gamma   90.00
#
_symmetry.space_group_name_H-M   'P 1'
#
loop_
_entity.id
_entity.type
_entity.pdbx_description
1 polymer ?
#
loop_
_entity_poly.entity_id
_entity_poly.type
_entity_poly.pdbx_seq_one_letter_code
_entity_poly.pdbx_strand_id
1 'polypeptide(L)'
;MDRLNLYISINLTVPDVIHVINKKYRDVDRATDVLSFPMFEKNEIDAMVKEALENNDDKDNNNELESDFDFDDCEVLGDLIISIPKVYEQAEEYGHSFERELSYMCVHGFYHLMGYDHMVESDKVVMRAKEDEVLNALGITRE
;
A
#
# COMPACT_ATOMS: atom_id res chain seq x y z
N MET A 1 15.26 -14.13 11.79
CA MET A 1 13.95 -13.92 11.78
C MET A 1 13.24 -14.81 10.90
N ASP A 2 12.26 -15.43 11.35
CA ASP A 2 11.60 -16.42 10.59
C ASP A 2 10.38 -15.91 9.89
N ARG A 3 10.00 -14.71 10.07
CA ARG A 3 8.86 -14.15 9.42
C ARG A 3 9.15 -12.81 8.92
N LEU A 4 8.50 -12.40 7.84
CA LEU A 4 8.61 -11.06 7.31
C LEU A 4 7.52 -10.24 7.98
N ASN A 5 7.88 -9.34 8.86
CA ASN A 5 6.95 -8.48 9.54
C ASN A 5 7.09 -7.06 9.01
N LEU A 6 6.16 -6.67 8.19
CA LEU A 6 6.15 -5.31 7.65
C LEU A 6 4.84 -4.64 8.00
N TYR A 7 4.87 -3.34 8.12
CA TYR A 7 3.64 -2.58 8.27
C TYR A 7 3.73 -1.30 7.46
N ILE A 8 2.59 -0.68 7.21
CA ILE A 8 2.55 0.60 6.54
C ILE A 8 1.87 1.59 7.46
N SER A 9 2.26 2.85 7.31
CA SER A 9 1.64 3.91 8.07
C SER A 9 0.69 4.62 7.13
N ILE A 10 -0.57 4.76 7.50
CA ILE A 10 -1.56 5.44 6.67
C ILE A 10 -2.00 6.68 7.40
N ASN A 11 -1.81 7.83 6.77
CA ASN A 11 -2.16 9.11 7.35
C ASN A 11 -3.24 9.76 6.53
N LEU A 12 -4.35 10.08 7.17
CA LEU A 12 -5.48 10.68 6.48
C LEU A 12 -5.43 12.18 6.69
N THR A 13 -5.59 12.94 5.63
CA THR A 13 -5.39 14.38 5.73
C THR A 13 -6.33 15.13 4.78
N VAL A 14 -6.06 16.40 4.58
CA VAL A 14 -6.85 17.30 3.76
C VAL A 14 -5.97 17.86 2.65
N PRO A 15 -6.59 18.43 1.59
CA PRO A 15 -5.80 18.88 0.42
C PRO A 15 -4.72 19.89 0.73
N ASP A 16 -4.96 20.82 1.64
CA ASP A 16 -3.96 21.83 1.94
C ASP A 16 -2.69 21.22 2.52
N VAL A 17 -2.84 20.21 3.37
CA VAL A 17 -1.71 19.56 4.00
C VAL A 17 -0.96 18.70 2.99
N ILE A 18 -1.69 17.95 2.17
CA ILE A 18 -1.05 17.06 1.20
C ILE A 18 -0.34 17.88 0.14
N HIS A 19 -0.85 19.07 -0.17
CA HIS A 19 -0.20 19.97 -1.12
C HIS A 19 1.18 20.40 -0.58
N VAL A 20 1.24 20.77 0.68
CA VAL A 20 2.50 21.20 1.30
C VAL A 20 3.50 20.04 1.28
N ILE A 21 3.06 18.85 1.59
CA ILE A 21 3.93 17.70 1.62
C ILE A 21 4.43 17.36 0.21
N ASN A 22 3.54 17.43 -0.78
CA ASN A 22 3.89 17.12 -2.15
C ASN A 22 4.93 18.11 -2.67
N LYS A 23 4.78 19.38 -2.33
CA LYS A 23 5.73 20.38 -2.75
C LYS A 23 7.08 20.19 -2.05
N LYS A 24 7.04 19.89 -0.77
CA LYS A 24 8.27 19.79 0.00
C LYS A 24 9.09 18.55 -0.36
N TYR A 25 8.43 17.40 -0.50
CA TYR A 25 9.15 16.16 -0.68
C TYR A 25 9.22 15.66 -2.11
N ARG A 26 8.33 16.09 -2.97
CA ARG A 26 8.33 15.63 -4.35
C ARG A 26 8.51 16.78 -5.34
N ASP A 27 8.59 18.00 -4.84
CA ASP A 27 8.78 19.17 -5.67
C ASP A 27 7.63 19.34 -6.65
N VAL A 28 6.43 18.96 -6.27
CA VAL A 28 5.24 19.11 -7.09
C VAL A 28 4.32 20.07 -6.35
N ASP A 29 4.06 21.23 -6.94
CA ASP A 29 3.33 22.28 -6.26
C ASP A 29 1.86 22.13 -6.54
N ARG A 30 1.22 21.09 -6.04
CA ARG A 30 -0.21 20.90 -6.15
C ARG A 30 -0.66 19.82 -5.18
N ALA A 31 -1.93 19.81 -4.87
CA ALA A 31 -2.51 18.76 -4.05
C ALA A 31 -2.73 17.52 -4.92
N THR A 32 -2.78 16.36 -4.30
CA THR A 32 -3.06 15.12 -5.00
C THR A 32 -3.98 14.29 -4.11
N ASP A 33 -4.35 13.10 -4.55
CA ASP A 33 -5.24 12.24 -3.76
C ASP A 33 -4.44 11.40 -2.77
N VAL A 34 -3.30 10.87 -3.17
CA VAL A 34 -2.51 10.00 -2.32
C VAL A 34 -1.03 10.17 -2.62
N LEU A 35 -0.21 10.13 -1.60
CA LEU A 35 1.23 10.14 -1.74
C LEU A 35 1.78 8.87 -1.09
N SER A 36 2.76 8.26 -1.73
CA SER A 36 3.41 7.06 -1.22
C SER A 36 4.88 7.33 -1.02
N PHE A 37 5.38 7.02 0.15
CA PHE A 37 6.79 7.21 0.47
C PHE A 37 7.40 5.86 0.86
N PRO A 38 7.96 5.13 -0.11
CA PRO A 38 8.51 3.81 0.19
C PRO A 38 9.83 3.92 0.96
N MET A 39 10.07 2.98 1.85
CA MET A 39 11.32 2.93 2.59
C MET A 39 12.32 1.99 1.96
N PHE A 40 11.90 1.15 1.02
CA PHE A 40 12.77 0.18 0.39
C PHE A 40 12.59 0.20 -1.11
N GLU A 41 13.59 -0.21 -1.84
CA GLU A 41 13.46 -0.36 -3.27
C GLU A 41 12.93 -1.74 -3.61
N LYS A 42 12.44 -1.92 -4.81
CA LYS A 42 11.78 -3.17 -5.19
C LYS A 42 12.70 -4.36 -5.03
N ASN A 43 13.96 -4.23 -5.41
CA ASN A 43 14.88 -5.33 -5.30
C ASN A 43 15.14 -5.70 -3.83
N GLU A 44 15.11 -4.73 -2.94
CA GLU A 44 15.25 -5.00 -1.53
C GLU A 44 14.04 -5.76 -1.01
N ILE A 45 12.84 -5.36 -1.44
CA ILE A 45 11.61 -6.01 -1.02
C ILE A 45 11.56 -7.43 -1.56
N ASP A 46 11.93 -7.62 -2.82
CA ASP A 46 11.94 -8.94 -3.43
C ASP A 46 12.88 -9.87 -2.68
N ALA A 47 14.02 -9.37 -2.23
CA ALA A 47 14.96 -10.17 -1.47
C ALA A 47 14.39 -10.56 -0.11
N MET A 48 13.70 -9.63 0.55
CA MET A 48 13.09 -9.90 1.84
C MET A 48 11.99 -10.95 1.74
N VAL A 49 11.18 -10.85 0.68
CA VAL A 49 10.09 -11.80 0.47
C VAL A 49 10.65 -13.18 0.16
N LYS A 50 11.69 -13.24 -0.65
CA LYS A 50 12.30 -14.52 -0.99
C LYS A 50 12.86 -15.19 0.25
N GLU A 51 13.53 -14.42 1.09
CA GLU A 51 14.11 -14.97 2.29
C GLU A 51 13.02 -15.48 3.24
N ALA A 52 11.95 -14.73 3.38
CA ALA A 52 10.85 -15.11 4.25
C ALA A 52 10.18 -16.40 3.75
N LEU A 53 10.03 -16.55 2.43
CA LEU A 53 9.42 -17.73 1.88
C LEU A 53 10.32 -18.96 2.05
N GLU A 54 11.62 -18.78 1.92
CA GLU A 54 12.52 -19.88 2.09
C GLU A 54 12.55 -20.34 3.55
N ASN A 55 12.48 -19.41 4.46
CA ASN A 55 12.50 -19.78 5.87
C ASN A 55 11.19 -20.44 6.29
N ASN A 56 10.09 -20.09 5.64
CA ASN A 56 8.83 -20.67 6.02
C ASN A 56 8.70 -22.12 5.65
N ASP A 57 9.46 -22.60 4.69
CA ASP A 57 9.33 -23.97 4.28
C ASP A 57 9.71 -24.93 5.40
N ASP A 58 10.53 -24.50 6.33
CA ASP A 58 10.96 -25.38 7.33
C ASP A 58 10.10 -25.32 8.55
N LYS A 59 9.07 -24.56 8.62
CA LYS A 59 8.39 -24.45 9.77
C LYS A 59 7.14 -25.11 9.82
N ASP A 60 6.85 -25.75 10.78
CA ASP A 60 5.63 -26.38 10.87
C ASP A 60 4.77 -25.52 11.36
N ASN A 61 3.93 -25.20 11.17
CA ASN A 61 3.01 -24.38 11.52
C ASN A 61 2.51 -24.56 12.76
N ASN A 62 2.96 -24.20 13.63
CA ASN A 62 2.47 -24.37 14.79
C ASN A 62 1.54 -23.50 15.21
N ASN A 63 1.15 -22.79 14.69
CA ASN A 63 0.12 -21.99 15.05
C ASN A 63 0.20 -21.34 16.26
N GLU A 64 1.10 -21.03 16.69
CA GLU A 64 1.14 -20.33 17.72
C GLU A 64 0.76 -19.10 17.46
N LEU A 65 -0.12 -18.61 17.51
CA LEU A 65 -0.63 -17.53 17.15
C LEU A 65 -0.12 -16.49 17.69
N GLU A 66 0.28 -15.83 17.29
CA GLU A 66 0.53 -14.75 17.34
C GLU A 66 0.15 -13.93 18.34
N SER A 67 -0.08 -14.28 19.28
CA SER A 67 -0.33 -13.47 20.30
C SER A 67 0.83 -12.67 20.57
N ASP A 68 1.94 -12.86 19.94
CA ASP A 68 3.05 -12.15 20.29
C ASP A 68 3.42 -11.17 19.30
N PHE A 69 2.54 -10.47 18.69
CA PHE A 69 2.87 -9.46 17.73
C PHE A 69 3.56 -8.32 18.42
N ASP A 70 4.75 -7.93 17.96
CA ASP A 70 5.51 -6.88 18.58
C ASP A 70 5.92 -5.90 17.51
N PHE A 71 5.47 -4.66 17.59
CA PHE A 71 5.81 -3.66 16.61
C PHE A 71 7.32 -3.42 16.56
N ASP A 72 8.05 -3.67 17.63
CA ASP A 72 9.49 -3.42 17.60
C ASP A 72 10.19 -4.38 16.66
N ASP A 73 9.58 -5.51 16.35
CA ASP A 73 10.18 -6.45 15.43
C ASP A 73 9.71 -6.24 14.01
N CYS A 74 8.91 -5.23 13.74
CA CYS A 74 8.39 -4.98 12.40
C CYS A 74 9.14 -3.85 11.74
N GLU A 75 9.26 -3.90 10.46
CA GLU A 75 9.87 -2.82 9.71
C GLU A 75 8.82 -2.08 8.93
N VAL A 76 8.97 -0.79 8.77
CA VAL A 76 8.02 0.04 8.06
C VAL A 76 8.28 -0.10 6.57
N LEU A 77 7.30 -0.57 5.84
CA LEU A 77 7.40 -0.65 4.39
C LEU A 77 7.34 0.75 3.79
N GLY A 78 6.60 1.62 4.39
CA GLY A 78 6.50 3.01 3.93
C GLY A 78 5.29 3.70 4.48
N ASP A 79 5.08 4.93 4.01
CA ASP A 79 3.97 5.75 4.46
C ASP A 79 3.05 6.08 3.31
N LEU A 80 1.76 6.05 3.56
CA LEU A 80 0.75 6.54 2.63
C LEU A 80 0.10 7.75 3.26
N ILE A 81 -0.11 8.79 2.48
CA ILE A 81 -0.80 9.99 2.93
C ILE A 81 -1.96 10.20 1.98
N ILE A 82 -3.18 10.17 2.49
CA ILE A 82 -4.38 10.17 1.66
C ILE A 82 -5.24 11.37 2.02
N SER A 83 -5.70 12.10 1.00
CA SER A 83 -6.58 13.23 1.18
C SER A 83 -8.02 12.74 1.23
N ILE A 84 -8.66 12.80 2.37
CA ILE A 84 -10.02 12.30 2.55
C ILE A 84 -11.04 13.04 1.66
N PRO A 85 -11.01 14.37 1.55
CA PRO A 85 -11.96 15.03 0.64
C PRO A 85 -11.81 14.56 -0.81
N LYS A 86 -10.57 14.22 -1.22
CA LYS A 86 -10.36 13.74 -2.57
C LYS A 86 -10.94 12.33 -2.75
N VAL A 87 -10.91 11.52 -1.72
CA VAL A 87 -11.54 10.19 -1.76
C VAL A 87 -13.04 10.34 -2.00
N TYR A 88 -13.69 11.25 -1.26
CA TYR A 88 -15.12 11.48 -1.45
C TYR A 88 -15.42 11.98 -2.86
N GLU A 89 -14.59 12.90 -3.35
CA GLU A 89 -14.81 13.47 -4.67
C GLU A 89 -14.67 12.39 -5.74
N GLN A 90 -13.67 11.54 -5.64
CA GLN A 90 -13.47 10.51 -6.65
C GLN A 90 -14.51 9.39 -6.53
N ALA A 91 -14.95 9.07 -5.31
CA ALA A 91 -15.99 8.08 -5.13
C ALA A 91 -17.27 8.54 -5.83
N GLU A 92 -17.60 9.80 -5.68
CA GLU A 92 -18.78 10.33 -6.32
C GLU A 92 -18.61 10.38 -7.84
N GLU A 93 -17.45 10.76 -8.29
CA GLU A 93 -17.21 10.86 -9.73
C GLU A 93 -17.32 9.51 -10.41
N TYR A 94 -16.84 8.45 -9.77
CA TYR A 94 -16.84 7.15 -10.37
C TYR A 94 -18.04 6.28 -9.97
N GLY A 95 -18.92 6.80 -9.15
CA GLY A 95 -20.10 6.03 -8.74
C GLY A 95 -19.80 4.91 -7.78
N HIS A 96 -18.76 5.06 -6.93
CA HIS A 96 -18.41 4.06 -5.96
C HIS A 96 -18.75 4.53 -4.56
N SER A 97 -18.78 3.61 -3.59
CA SER A 97 -18.91 4.02 -2.21
C SER A 97 -17.59 4.60 -1.72
N PHE A 98 -17.64 5.34 -0.65
CA PHE A 98 -16.44 5.90 -0.03
C PHE A 98 -15.50 4.77 0.39
N GLU A 99 -16.06 3.73 0.99
CA GLU A 99 -15.24 2.60 1.45
C GLU A 99 -14.51 1.93 0.32
N ARG A 100 -15.18 1.79 -0.82
CA ARG A 100 -14.55 1.16 -1.95
C ARG A 100 -13.41 2.02 -2.50
N GLU A 101 -13.64 3.32 -2.60
CA GLU A 101 -12.62 4.21 -3.14
C GLU A 101 -11.41 4.29 -2.18
N LEU A 102 -11.66 4.37 -0.89
CA LEU A 102 -10.58 4.41 0.09
C LEU A 102 -9.80 3.09 0.06
N SER A 103 -10.50 1.97 -0.01
CA SER A 103 -9.85 0.66 -0.09
C SER A 103 -8.99 0.54 -1.32
N TYR A 104 -9.49 1.04 -2.46
CA TYR A 104 -8.73 1.01 -3.68
C TYR A 104 -7.45 1.84 -3.54
N MET A 105 -7.55 3.03 -2.95
CA MET A 105 -6.37 3.88 -2.78
C MET A 105 -5.35 3.24 -1.85
N CYS A 106 -5.81 2.57 -0.80
CA CYS A 106 -4.90 1.90 0.12
C CYS A 106 -4.18 0.73 -0.57
N VAL A 107 -4.90 -0.06 -1.34
CA VAL A 107 -4.30 -1.20 -2.04
C VAL A 107 -3.34 -0.69 -3.12
N HIS A 108 -3.76 0.32 -3.87
CA HIS A 108 -2.93 0.91 -4.91
C HIS A 108 -1.64 1.48 -4.31
N GLY A 109 -1.76 2.23 -3.21
CA GLY A 109 -0.60 2.79 -2.54
C GLY A 109 0.31 1.71 -1.96
N PHE A 110 -0.29 0.64 -1.45
CA PHE A 110 0.49 -0.47 -0.91
C PHE A 110 1.38 -1.07 -2.01
N TYR A 111 0.83 -1.28 -3.20
CA TYR A 111 1.63 -1.86 -4.28
C TYR A 111 2.71 -0.88 -4.78
N HIS A 112 2.47 0.43 -4.69
CA HIS A 112 3.53 1.38 -4.97
C HIS A 112 4.65 1.25 -3.93
N LEU A 113 4.31 1.05 -2.66
CA LEU A 113 5.32 0.86 -1.63
C LEU A 113 6.10 -0.43 -1.84
N MET A 114 5.47 -1.42 -2.49
CA MET A 114 6.14 -2.66 -2.80
C MET A 114 7.01 -2.55 -4.05
N GLY A 115 7.02 -1.39 -4.68
CA GLY A 115 7.89 -1.17 -5.83
C GLY A 115 7.24 -1.28 -7.18
N TYR A 116 5.92 -1.52 -7.24
CA TYR A 116 5.26 -1.57 -8.54
C TYR A 116 5.01 -0.16 -9.02
N ASP A 117 5.14 0.05 -10.31
CA ASP A 117 5.00 1.37 -10.87
C ASP A 117 4.05 1.29 -12.04
N HIS A 118 3.24 2.29 -12.23
CA HIS A 118 2.28 2.32 -13.33
C HIS A 118 2.76 3.20 -14.48
N MET A 119 4.03 3.58 -14.49
CA MET A 119 4.55 4.42 -15.57
C MET A 119 4.82 3.60 -16.83
N VAL A 120 5.09 2.32 -16.72
CA VAL A 120 5.33 1.46 -17.85
C VAL A 120 4.08 0.62 -18.08
N GLU A 121 3.67 0.48 -19.34
CA GLU A 121 2.41 -0.18 -19.65
C GLU A 121 2.33 -1.61 -19.12
N SER A 122 3.39 -2.38 -19.24
CA SER A 122 3.37 -3.74 -18.75
C SER A 122 3.25 -3.79 -17.24
N ASP A 123 3.85 -2.83 -16.55
CA ASP A 123 3.75 -2.78 -15.10
C ASP A 123 2.35 -2.36 -14.66
N LYS A 124 1.67 -1.52 -15.44
CA LYS A 124 0.32 -1.14 -15.14
C LYS A 124 -0.61 -2.35 -15.15
N VAL A 125 -0.45 -3.23 -16.13
CA VAL A 125 -1.30 -4.40 -16.25
C VAL A 125 -1.08 -5.33 -15.06
N VAL A 126 0.17 -5.55 -14.67
CA VAL A 126 0.48 -6.41 -13.55
C VAL A 126 -0.07 -5.83 -12.26
N MET A 127 0.11 -4.53 -12.06
CA MET A 127 -0.34 -3.86 -10.86
C MET A 127 -1.84 -3.92 -10.74
N ARG A 128 -2.56 -3.67 -11.85
CA ARG A 128 -4.01 -3.70 -11.83
C ARG A 128 -4.53 -5.09 -11.51
N ALA A 129 -3.91 -6.12 -12.05
CA ALA A 129 -4.33 -7.48 -11.78
C ALA A 129 -4.15 -7.82 -10.29
N LYS A 130 -3.06 -7.35 -9.68
CA LYS A 130 -2.85 -7.60 -8.27
C LYS A 130 -3.82 -6.81 -7.40
N GLU A 131 -4.14 -5.59 -7.79
CA GLU A 131 -5.13 -4.78 -7.07
C GLU A 131 -6.49 -5.47 -7.10
N ASP A 132 -6.89 -5.94 -8.27
CA ASP A 132 -8.19 -6.60 -8.42
C ASP A 132 -8.24 -7.90 -7.62
N GLU A 133 -7.14 -8.62 -7.57
CA GLU A 133 -7.09 -9.86 -6.82
C GLU A 133 -7.32 -9.59 -5.33
N VAL A 134 -6.67 -8.59 -4.78
CA VAL A 134 -6.81 -8.27 -3.36
C VAL A 134 -8.21 -7.74 -3.07
N LEU A 135 -8.71 -6.84 -3.92
CA LEU A 135 -10.03 -6.25 -3.68
C LEU A 135 -11.13 -7.31 -3.80
N ASN A 136 -10.99 -8.23 -4.74
CA ASN A 136 -11.96 -9.30 -4.88
C ASN A 136 -11.90 -10.24 -3.67
N ALA A 137 -10.72 -10.52 -3.16
CA ALA A 137 -10.58 -11.37 -1.98
C ALA A 137 -11.23 -10.73 -0.76
N LEU A 138 -11.27 -9.40 -0.71
CA LEU A 138 -11.88 -8.71 0.39
C LEU A 138 -13.37 -8.45 0.18
N GLY A 139 -13.91 -8.86 -0.96
CA GLY A 139 -15.30 -8.62 -1.25
C GLY A 139 -15.61 -7.23 -1.79
N ILE A 140 -14.59 -6.48 -2.20
CA ILE A 140 -14.78 -5.14 -2.71
C ILE A 140 -14.61 -5.18 -4.21
N THR A 141 -15.69 -5.27 -4.95
CA THR A 141 -15.60 -5.46 -6.39
C THR A 141 -15.85 -4.16 -7.11
N ARG A 142 -15.37 -4.10 -8.34
CA ARG A 142 -15.62 -2.95 -9.12
C ARG A 142 -16.91 -3.15 -9.78
N GLU A 143 -17.77 -2.33 -9.63
CA GLU A 143 -19.01 -2.53 -10.25
C GLU A 143 -19.36 -1.44 -10.99
#